data_2292c92488e1ab9b81fac1f31839ea81
#
_entry.id   2292c92488e1ab9b81fac1f31839ea81
#
_cell.length_a   1.000
_cell.length_b   1.000
_cell.length_c   1.000
_cell.angle_alpha   90.00
_cell.angle_beta   90.00
_cell.angle_gamma   90.00
#
_symmetry.space_group_name_H-M   'P 1'
#
loop_
_entity.id
_entity.type
_entity.pdbx_description
1 polymer ?
#
loop_
_entity_poly.entity_id
_entity_poly.type
_entity_poly.pdbx_seq_one_letter_code
_entity_poly.pdbx_strand_id
1 'polypeptide(L)'
;MKTPIFLPHGLRLSVLALAAHVSAADLPLLRVEGAAGRDGVAKPSLSLNLADFDGMTQVSARVHARDGAERTYQGVLLSEILKRAGQPLGEELRGSLLSKYVLAIAHDGYRVLFSLPEVDPAFCDARIIVAYRVDGKPLPDREGPIRFVIPAEKREARWIRMLEKIEIASTPEPVR
;
A
#
# COMPACT_ATOMS: atom_id res chain seq x y z
N MET A 1 -37.43 30.83 -65.63
CA MET A 1 -37.33 29.41 -65.14
C MET A 1 -36.16 29.30 -64.19
N LYS A 2 -36.42 29.25 -62.89
CA LYS A 2 -35.40 29.12 -61.85
C LYS A 2 -35.49 27.72 -61.23
N THR A 3 -34.46 26.91 -61.41
CA THR A 3 -34.33 25.56 -60.84
C THR A 3 -33.90 25.67 -59.39
N PRO A 4 -34.53 24.94 -58.47
CA PRO A 4 -34.04 24.90 -57.05
C PRO A 4 -32.91 23.86 -56.88
N ILE A 5 -31.82 24.29 -56.19
CA ILE A 5 -30.69 23.45 -55.78
C ILE A 5 -31.11 22.72 -54.53
N PHE A 6 -31.03 21.37 -54.53
CA PHE A 6 -31.32 20.51 -53.41
C PHE A 6 -30.03 20.29 -52.66
N LEU A 7 -29.94 20.74 -51.38
CA LEU A 7 -28.82 20.46 -50.51
C LEU A 7 -29.03 19.10 -49.79
N PRO A 8 -28.02 18.20 -49.74
CA PRO A 8 -28.15 16.95 -49.04
C PRO A 8 -27.96 17.17 -47.51
N HIS A 9 -28.83 16.51 -46.75
CA HIS A 9 -28.83 16.52 -45.29
C HIS A 9 -27.55 15.95 -44.74
N GLY A 10 -26.85 16.75 -43.89
CA GLY A 10 -25.61 16.37 -43.22
C GLY A 10 -25.84 15.23 -42.23
N LEU A 11 -25.06 14.19 -42.40
CA LEU A 11 -24.92 13.05 -41.48
C LEU A 11 -24.29 13.54 -40.16
N ARG A 12 -25.07 13.65 -39.10
CA ARG A 12 -24.56 13.96 -37.74
C ARG A 12 -23.94 12.70 -37.18
N LEU A 13 -22.60 12.63 -37.18
CA LEU A 13 -21.87 11.65 -36.40
C LEU A 13 -21.97 12.06 -34.92
N SER A 14 -22.80 11.34 -34.16
CA SER A 14 -22.81 11.42 -32.70
C SER A 14 -21.60 10.65 -32.19
N VAL A 15 -20.55 11.38 -31.80
CA VAL A 15 -19.42 10.82 -31.04
C VAL A 15 -19.91 10.57 -29.62
N LEU A 16 -20.25 9.31 -29.33
CA LEU A 16 -20.56 8.87 -27.98
C LEU A 16 -19.23 8.81 -27.17
N ALA A 17 -18.94 9.86 -26.42
CA ALA A 17 -17.81 9.85 -25.52
C ALA A 17 -18.09 8.86 -24.37
N LEU A 18 -17.45 7.69 -24.40
CA LEU A 18 -17.45 6.73 -23.32
C LEU A 18 -16.57 7.29 -22.19
N ALA A 19 -17.18 8.01 -21.28
CA ALA A 19 -16.49 8.43 -20.04
C ALA A 19 -16.24 7.19 -19.17
N ALA A 20 -14.98 6.76 -19.08
CA ALA A 20 -14.58 5.72 -18.15
C ALA A 20 -14.82 6.23 -16.72
N HIS A 21 -15.81 5.67 -16.04
CA HIS A 21 -16.04 5.92 -14.63
C HIS A 21 -15.00 5.12 -13.85
N VAL A 22 -13.96 5.78 -13.35
CA VAL A 22 -13.04 5.20 -12.36
C VAL A 22 -13.81 5.11 -11.05
N SER A 23 -14.04 3.87 -10.59
CA SER A 23 -14.65 3.63 -9.28
C SER A 23 -13.68 4.05 -8.18
N ALA A 24 -14.19 4.54 -7.04
CA ALA A 24 -13.36 4.81 -5.86
C ALA A 24 -12.61 3.56 -5.38
N ALA A 25 -13.13 2.36 -5.66
CA ALA A 25 -12.47 1.09 -5.38
C ALA A 25 -11.23 0.83 -6.23
N ASP A 26 -11.09 1.50 -7.38
CA ASP A 26 -9.96 1.33 -8.30
C ASP A 26 -8.80 2.28 -7.98
N LEU A 27 -8.99 3.24 -7.08
CA LEU A 27 -7.93 4.16 -6.68
C LEU A 27 -6.89 3.42 -5.82
N PRO A 28 -5.59 3.67 -6.08
CA PRO A 28 -4.54 3.04 -5.29
C PRO A 28 -4.60 3.51 -3.83
N LEU A 29 -4.66 2.55 -2.90
CA LEU A 29 -4.60 2.79 -1.46
C LEU A 29 -3.17 2.80 -0.95
N LEU A 30 -2.29 1.96 -1.53
CA LEU A 30 -0.90 1.79 -1.12
C LEU A 30 0.00 1.69 -2.33
N ARG A 31 1.09 2.44 -2.30
CA ARG A 31 2.22 2.29 -3.25
C ARG A 31 3.40 1.65 -2.53
N VAL A 32 3.99 0.62 -3.14
CA VAL A 32 5.21 -0.02 -2.68
C VAL A 32 6.28 0.20 -3.73
N GLU A 33 7.34 0.89 -3.37
CA GLU A 33 8.40 1.31 -4.29
C GLU A 33 9.75 0.79 -3.80
N GLY A 34 10.58 0.25 -4.70
CA GLY A 34 11.99 0.12 -4.42
C GLY A 34 12.64 1.50 -4.45
N ALA A 35 13.45 1.86 -3.46
CA ALA A 35 14.24 3.08 -3.56
C ALA A 35 15.08 3.07 -4.83
N ALA A 36 15.20 4.23 -5.46
CA ALA A 36 16.07 4.39 -6.64
C ALA A 36 17.48 3.88 -6.30
N GLY A 37 18.05 3.08 -7.20
CA GLY A 37 19.44 2.66 -7.09
C GLY A 37 20.38 3.87 -7.14
N ARG A 38 21.67 3.66 -6.88
CA ARG A 38 22.70 4.70 -7.06
C ARG A 38 22.76 5.26 -8.50
N ASP A 39 22.25 4.49 -9.45
CA ASP A 39 22.09 4.84 -10.86
C ASP A 39 20.87 5.75 -11.14
N GLY A 40 20.08 6.10 -10.10
CA GLY A 40 18.87 6.90 -10.23
C GLY A 40 17.71 6.18 -10.91
N VAL A 41 17.85 4.88 -11.24
CA VAL A 41 16.80 4.11 -11.89
C VAL A 41 15.74 3.72 -10.86
N ALA A 42 14.50 4.14 -11.10
CA ALA A 42 13.36 3.73 -10.28
C ALA A 42 13.16 2.21 -10.39
N LYS A 43 13.03 1.54 -9.24
CA LYS A 43 12.72 0.11 -9.21
C LYS A 43 11.22 -0.11 -9.42
N PRO A 44 10.81 -1.32 -9.83
CA PRO A 44 9.40 -1.64 -10.05
C PRO A 44 8.55 -1.20 -8.86
N SER A 45 7.45 -0.52 -9.12
CA SER A 45 6.46 -0.14 -8.13
C SER A 45 5.25 -1.07 -8.20
N LEU A 46 4.68 -1.38 -7.03
CA LEU A 46 3.42 -2.09 -6.90
C LEU A 46 2.39 -1.10 -6.34
N SER A 47 1.27 -0.94 -7.04
CA SER A 47 0.14 -0.17 -6.55
C SER A 47 -0.98 -1.13 -6.19
N LEU A 48 -1.54 -0.99 -5.00
CA LEU A 48 -2.59 -1.83 -4.46
C LEU A 48 -3.84 -1.00 -4.19
N ASN A 49 -4.97 -1.47 -4.67
CA ASN A 49 -6.30 -0.93 -4.36
C ASN A 49 -7.04 -1.82 -3.34
N LEU A 50 -8.26 -1.48 -2.98
CA LEU A 50 -9.04 -2.24 -2.00
C LEU A 50 -9.31 -3.68 -2.44
N ALA A 51 -9.58 -3.91 -3.73
CA ALA A 51 -9.84 -5.26 -4.26
C ALA A 51 -8.58 -6.15 -4.18
N ASP A 52 -7.39 -5.56 -4.35
CA ASP A 52 -6.14 -6.28 -4.16
C ASP A 52 -5.98 -6.75 -2.71
N PHE A 53 -6.33 -5.92 -1.72
CA PHE A 53 -6.31 -6.30 -0.31
C PHE A 53 -7.31 -7.40 -0.01
N ASP A 54 -8.54 -7.31 -0.52
CA ASP A 54 -9.57 -8.34 -0.33
C ASP A 54 -9.16 -9.68 -0.97
N GLY A 55 -8.34 -9.68 -2.00
CA GLY A 55 -7.77 -10.87 -2.67
C GLY A 55 -6.58 -11.52 -1.95
N MET A 56 -6.04 -10.90 -0.88
CA MET A 56 -4.93 -11.46 -0.08
C MET A 56 -5.44 -12.22 1.16
N THR A 57 -4.53 -12.95 1.81
CA THR A 57 -4.84 -13.67 3.06
C THR A 57 -5.19 -12.69 4.16
N GLN A 58 -6.45 -12.73 4.62
CA GLN A 58 -6.94 -11.86 5.68
C GLN A 58 -6.46 -12.31 7.05
N VAL A 59 -6.00 -11.35 7.84
CA VAL A 59 -5.61 -11.54 9.23
C VAL A 59 -6.33 -10.55 10.13
N SER A 60 -6.53 -10.93 11.38
CA SER A 60 -7.07 -10.03 12.39
C SER A 60 -6.21 -10.02 13.64
N ALA A 61 -6.25 -8.91 14.36
CA ALA A 61 -5.65 -8.77 15.67
C ALA A 61 -6.58 -7.99 16.61
N ARG A 62 -6.74 -8.54 17.81
CA ARG A 62 -7.44 -7.87 18.90
C ARG A 62 -6.40 -7.15 19.75
N VAL A 63 -6.61 -5.87 19.97
CA VAL A 63 -5.68 -5.01 20.71
C VAL A 63 -6.44 -4.11 21.68
N HIS A 64 -5.79 -3.80 22.82
CA HIS A 64 -6.28 -2.78 23.74
C HIS A 64 -5.76 -1.42 23.30
N ALA A 65 -6.66 -0.55 22.86
CA ALA A 65 -6.34 0.81 22.49
C ALA A 65 -6.00 1.66 23.72
N ARG A 66 -5.37 2.82 23.49
CA ARG A 66 -4.98 3.76 24.58
C ARG A 66 -6.14 4.23 25.47
N ASP A 67 -7.34 4.26 24.93
CA ASP A 67 -8.57 4.62 25.65
C ASP A 67 -9.14 3.47 26.49
N GLY A 68 -8.44 2.32 26.54
CA GLY A 68 -8.86 1.13 27.24
C GLY A 68 -9.88 0.28 26.50
N ALA A 69 -10.36 0.71 25.34
CA ALA A 69 -11.29 -0.06 24.54
C ALA A 69 -10.56 -1.22 23.83
N GLU A 70 -11.19 -2.37 23.76
CA GLU A 70 -10.74 -3.47 22.92
C GLU A 70 -11.24 -3.26 21.49
N ARG A 71 -10.34 -3.41 20.52
CA ARG A 71 -10.64 -3.24 19.08
C ARG A 71 -10.07 -4.41 18.29
N THR A 72 -10.81 -4.86 17.29
CA THR A 72 -10.37 -5.90 16.36
C THR A 72 -10.05 -5.27 15.02
N TYR A 73 -8.77 -5.17 14.69
CA TYR A 73 -8.31 -4.73 13.39
C TYR A 73 -8.24 -5.91 12.41
N GLN A 74 -8.58 -5.65 11.15
CA GLN A 74 -8.53 -6.62 10.05
C GLN A 74 -7.76 -6.03 8.87
N GLY A 75 -6.97 -6.88 8.22
CA GLY A 75 -6.12 -6.47 7.11
C GLY A 75 -5.27 -7.63 6.59
N VAL A 76 -4.13 -7.31 6.00
CA VAL A 76 -3.16 -8.26 5.45
C VAL A 76 -1.80 -8.09 6.10
N LEU A 77 -0.97 -9.13 6.09
CA LEU A 77 0.39 -9.03 6.61
C LEU A 77 1.26 -8.18 5.68
N LEU A 78 2.08 -7.30 6.26
CA LEU A 78 3.06 -6.54 5.49
C LEU A 78 4.03 -7.46 4.73
N SER A 79 4.43 -8.58 5.32
CA SER A 79 5.29 -9.59 4.67
C SER A 79 4.67 -10.15 3.39
N GLU A 80 3.35 -10.34 3.34
CA GLU A 80 2.65 -10.80 2.12
C GLU A 80 2.69 -9.73 1.02
N ILE A 81 2.47 -8.48 1.38
CA ILE A 81 2.59 -7.34 0.46
C ILE A 81 4.01 -7.24 -0.10
N LEU A 82 5.04 -7.38 0.76
CA LEU A 82 6.44 -7.33 0.35
C LEU A 82 6.83 -8.48 -0.57
N LYS A 83 6.34 -9.69 -0.31
CA LYS A 83 6.51 -10.84 -1.23
C LYS A 83 5.90 -10.55 -2.59
N ARG A 84 4.69 -9.99 -2.63
CA ARG A 84 4.02 -9.61 -3.87
C ARG A 84 4.77 -8.51 -4.62
N ALA A 85 5.47 -7.63 -3.89
CA ALA A 85 6.38 -6.63 -4.44
C ALA A 85 7.77 -7.19 -4.82
N GLY A 86 7.95 -8.52 -4.81
CA GLY A 86 9.18 -9.19 -5.21
C GLY A 86 10.34 -9.02 -4.23
N GLN A 87 10.06 -8.76 -2.95
CA GLN A 87 11.13 -8.66 -1.95
C GLN A 87 11.54 -10.05 -1.44
N PRO A 88 12.86 -10.30 -1.30
CA PRO A 88 13.36 -11.55 -0.77
C PRO A 88 13.03 -11.66 0.71
N LEU A 89 12.29 -12.70 1.09
CA LEU A 89 11.93 -13.04 2.47
C LEU A 89 12.20 -14.54 2.71
N GLY A 90 12.20 -14.96 3.97
CA GLY A 90 12.49 -16.34 4.35
C GLY A 90 13.95 -16.71 4.06
N GLU A 91 14.17 -17.84 3.46
CA GLU A 91 15.51 -18.37 3.16
C GLU A 91 16.32 -17.48 2.20
N GLU A 92 15.65 -16.67 1.38
CA GLU A 92 16.31 -15.74 0.46
C GLU A 92 16.88 -14.51 1.18
N LEU A 93 16.36 -14.17 2.37
CA LEU A 93 16.79 -13.00 3.13
C LEU A 93 18.09 -13.30 3.91
N ARG A 94 19.25 -13.11 3.25
CA ARG A 94 20.58 -13.42 3.80
C ARG A 94 21.66 -12.47 3.29
N GLY A 95 22.80 -12.47 3.96
CA GLY A 95 23.96 -11.67 3.56
C GLY A 95 23.67 -10.17 3.54
N SER A 96 24.04 -9.48 2.48
CA SER A 96 23.81 -8.04 2.32
C SER A 96 22.33 -7.64 2.28
N LEU A 97 21.41 -8.59 2.02
CA LEU A 97 19.98 -8.32 2.03
C LEU A 97 19.44 -8.02 3.43
N LEU A 98 20.14 -8.47 4.48
CA LEU A 98 19.81 -8.16 5.89
C LEU A 98 19.94 -6.67 6.22
N SER A 99 20.66 -5.88 5.41
CA SER A 99 20.76 -4.43 5.54
C SER A 99 19.62 -3.66 4.87
N LYS A 100 18.67 -4.37 4.24
CA LYS A 100 17.47 -3.75 3.67
C LYS A 100 16.51 -3.29 4.77
N TYR A 101 15.79 -2.21 4.46
CA TYR A 101 14.77 -1.68 5.33
C TYR A 101 13.52 -1.26 4.56
N VAL A 102 12.44 -1.18 5.29
CA VAL A 102 11.11 -0.74 4.87
C VAL A 102 10.87 0.62 5.52
N LEU A 103 10.69 1.66 4.73
CA LEU A 103 10.28 2.98 5.19
C LEU A 103 8.80 3.17 4.83
N ALA A 104 7.95 3.17 5.85
CA ALA A 104 6.54 3.46 5.70
C ALA A 104 6.30 4.97 5.83
N ILE A 105 5.48 5.54 4.94
CA ILE A 105 5.23 6.97 4.82
C ILE A 105 3.72 7.20 4.83
N ALA A 106 3.26 8.05 5.74
CA ALA A 106 1.88 8.50 5.82
C ALA A 106 1.61 9.69 4.90
N HIS A 107 0.34 9.95 4.67
CA HIS A 107 -0.13 11.10 3.87
C HIS A 107 0.38 12.45 4.41
N ASP A 108 0.51 12.61 5.73
CA ASP A 108 1.03 13.82 6.39
C ASP A 108 2.56 13.90 6.42
N GLY A 109 3.24 12.93 5.81
CA GLY A 109 4.70 12.84 5.78
C GLY A 109 5.33 12.18 7.01
N TYR A 110 4.53 11.70 7.99
CA TYR A 110 5.07 10.91 9.10
C TYR A 110 5.73 9.64 8.58
N ARG A 111 6.87 9.26 9.17
CA ARG A 111 7.69 8.15 8.67
C ARG A 111 8.07 7.21 9.81
N VAL A 112 8.01 5.91 9.53
CA VAL A 112 8.52 4.87 10.41
C VAL A 112 9.36 3.87 9.63
N LEU A 113 10.40 3.36 10.27
CA LEU A 113 11.36 2.45 9.65
C LEU A 113 11.33 1.10 10.36
N PHE A 114 11.40 0.04 9.55
CA PHE A 114 11.61 -1.34 9.99
C PHE A 114 12.76 -1.93 9.19
N SER A 115 13.63 -2.72 9.83
CA SER A 115 14.52 -3.57 9.06
C SER A 115 13.71 -4.65 8.32
N LEU A 116 14.18 -5.13 7.18
CA LEU A 116 13.48 -6.19 6.46
C LEU A 116 13.33 -7.47 7.29
N PRO A 117 14.34 -7.88 8.11
CA PRO A 117 14.20 -9.00 9.05
C PRO A 117 13.10 -8.83 10.11
N GLU A 118 12.79 -7.60 10.57
CA GLU A 118 11.67 -7.38 11.52
C GLU A 118 10.30 -7.67 10.91
N VAL A 119 10.18 -7.63 9.59
CA VAL A 119 8.93 -7.88 8.87
C VAL A 119 8.81 -9.34 8.44
N ASP A 120 9.90 -10.08 8.44
CA ASP A 120 9.96 -11.46 7.97
C ASP A 120 9.58 -12.44 9.07
N PRO A 121 8.51 -13.26 8.91
CA PRO A 121 8.14 -14.27 9.89
C PRO A 121 9.23 -15.34 10.17
N ALA A 122 10.22 -15.50 9.28
CA ALA A 122 11.35 -16.39 9.50
C ALA A 122 12.35 -15.87 10.54
N PHE A 123 12.33 -14.56 10.81
CA PHE A 123 13.25 -13.89 11.75
C PHE A 123 12.55 -13.36 13.00
N CYS A 124 11.28 -12.98 12.89
CA CYS A 124 10.57 -12.31 13.96
C CYS A 124 9.09 -12.71 14.00
N ASP A 125 8.60 -13.01 15.20
CA ASP A 125 7.18 -13.33 15.42
C ASP A 125 6.29 -12.07 15.41
N ALA A 126 6.87 -10.89 15.34
CA ALA A 126 6.13 -9.63 15.30
C ALA A 126 5.35 -9.51 13.99
N ARG A 127 4.03 -9.51 14.12
CA ARG A 127 3.12 -9.38 12.98
C ARG A 127 2.83 -7.92 12.74
N ILE A 128 3.21 -7.39 11.56
CA ILE A 128 2.82 -6.07 11.10
C ILE A 128 1.63 -6.24 10.17
N ILE A 129 0.48 -5.74 10.57
CA ILE A 129 -0.76 -5.82 9.81
C ILE A 129 -0.99 -4.47 9.12
N VAL A 130 -1.19 -4.49 7.82
CA VAL A 130 -1.73 -3.36 7.06
C VAL A 130 -3.24 -3.47 7.15
N ALA A 131 -3.80 -2.79 8.16
CA ALA A 131 -5.22 -2.85 8.47
C ALA A 131 -6.00 -1.81 7.65
N TYR A 132 -7.20 -2.19 7.20
CA TYR A 132 -8.14 -1.32 6.50
C TYR A 132 -9.55 -1.38 7.10
N ARG A 133 -9.76 -2.24 8.11
CA ARG A 133 -11.00 -2.33 8.89
C ARG A 133 -10.72 -2.39 10.38
N VAL A 134 -11.66 -1.85 11.17
CA VAL A 134 -11.71 -1.97 12.63
C VAL A 134 -13.14 -2.34 13.05
N ASP A 135 -13.29 -3.36 13.87
CA ASP A 135 -14.58 -3.87 14.35
C ASP A 135 -15.59 -4.12 13.21
N GLY A 136 -15.09 -4.69 12.10
CA GLY A 136 -15.85 -5.01 10.89
C GLY A 136 -16.21 -3.83 9.99
N LYS A 137 -15.82 -2.60 10.34
CA LYS A 137 -16.09 -1.37 9.58
C LYS A 137 -14.81 -0.80 8.95
N PRO A 138 -14.90 -0.01 7.87
CA PRO A 138 -13.75 0.76 7.39
C PRO A 138 -13.13 1.60 8.52
N LEU A 139 -11.83 1.86 8.42
CA LEU A 139 -11.14 2.72 9.38
C LEU A 139 -11.76 4.15 9.36
N PRO A 140 -11.81 4.84 10.52
CA PRO A 140 -12.17 6.25 10.57
C PRO A 140 -11.23 7.11 9.71
N ASP A 141 -11.71 8.24 9.16
CA ASP A 141 -10.94 9.13 8.26
C ASP A 141 -9.58 9.55 8.83
N ARG A 142 -9.51 9.79 10.15
CA ARG A 142 -8.25 10.16 10.83
C ARG A 142 -7.23 9.03 10.96
N GLU A 143 -7.60 7.80 10.63
CA GLU A 143 -6.76 6.60 10.72
C GLU A 143 -6.55 5.91 9.38
N GLY A 144 -7.55 6.02 8.52
CA GLY A 144 -7.64 5.35 7.24
C GLY A 144 -7.11 6.16 6.05
N PRO A 145 -7.25 5.58 4.84
CA PRO A 145 -7.95 4.32 4.54
C PRO A 145 -7.23 3.06 5.02
N ILE A 146 -5.91 3.12 5.25
CA ILE A 146 -5.10 2.00 5.77
C ILE A 146 -4.11 2.49 6.83
N ARG A 147 -3.74 1.60 7.75
CA ARG A 147 -2.76 1.87 8.80
C ARG A 147 -1.95 0.62 9.16
N PHE A 148 -0.81 0.80 9.85
CA PHE A 148 -0.17 -0.32 10.53
C PHE A 148 -0.80 -0.60 11.89
N VAL A 149 -0.86 -1.90 12.22
CA VAL A 149 -1.18 -2.42 13.54
C VAL A 149 -0.13 -3.48 13.89
N ILE A 150 0.55 -3.30 15.03
CA ILE A 150 1.66 -4.16 15.46
C ILE A 150 1.39 -4.63 16.90
N PRO A 151 0.60 -5.70 17.06
CA PRO A 151 0.08 -6.11 18.38
C PRO A 151 1.15 -6.39 19.44
N ALA A 152 2.36 -6.78 19.00
CA ALA A 152 3.49 -7.06 19.89
C ALA A 152 4.11 -5.78 20.49
N GLU A 153 3.83 -4.60 19.95
CA GLU A 153 4.42 -3.35 20.44
C GLU A 153 3.66 -2.78 21.63
N LYS A 154 4.40 -2.38 22.65
CA LYS A 154 3.86 -1.71 23.85
C LYS A 154 3.38 -0.27 23.58
N ARG A 155 3.83 0.35 22.49
CA ARG A 155 3.51 1.73 22.12
C ARG A 155 3.12 1.80 20.66
N GLU A 156 2.05 2.53 20.37
CA GLU A 156 1.53 2.69 19.01
C GLU A 156 2.31 3.71 18.16
N ALA A 157 3.51 4.13 18.57
CA ALA A 157 4.27 5.15 17.84
C ALA A 157 4.61 4.73 16.41
N ARG A 158 4.83 3.43 16.17
CA ARG A 158 5.08 2.90 14.82
C ARG A 158 3.81 2.38 14.11
N TRP A 159 2.64 2.50 14.75
CA TRP A 159 1.36 2.16 14.12
C TRP A 159 0.92 3.31 13.21
N ILE A 160 1.68 3.52 12.15
CA ILE A 160 1.46 4.63 11.21
C ILE A 160 0.03 4.63 10.69
N ARG A 161 -0.65 5.77 10.77
CA ARG A 161 -2.01 6.01 10.27
C ARG A 161 -1.94 6.66 8.90
N MET A 162 -3.03 6.59 8.13
CA MET A 162 -3.09 7.17 6.78
C MET A 162 -1.88 6.78 5.93
N LEU A 163 -1.51 5.49 6.00
CA LEU A 163 -0.37 4.97 5.23
C LEU A 163 -0.63 5.16 3.74
N GLU A 164 0.33 5.75 3.04
CA GLU A 164 0.22 6.03 1.61
C GLU A 164 1.27 5.27 0.80
N LYS A 165 2.50 5.18 1.34
CA LYS A 165 3.62 4.63 0.61
C LYS A 165 4.55 3.79 1.48
N ILE A 166 5.13 2.78 0.88
CA ILE A 166 6.23 1.99 1.42
C ILE A 166 7.40 2.10 0.46
N GLU A 167 8.54 2.53 0.97
CA GLU A 167 9.82 2.50 0.24
C GLU A 167 10.71 1.39 0.79
N ILE A 168 11.35 0.63 -0.10
CA ILE A 168 12.26 -0.44 0.27
C ILE A 168 13.65 -0.07 -0.22
N ALA A 169 14.56 0.09 0.70
CA ALA A 169 15.93 0.50 0.40
C ALA A 169 16.95 -0.39 1.13
N SER A 170 18.22 -0.24 0.77
CA SER A 170 19.36 -0.81 1.48
C SER A 170 20.16 0.32 2.10
N THR A 171 20.85 0.05 3.21
CA THR A 171 21.84 0.99 3.73
C THR A 171 22.91 1.26 2.67
N PRO A 172 23.43 2.50 2.55
CA PRO A 172 24.55 2.77 1.68
C PRO A 172 25.75 1.90 2.05
N GLU A 173 26.44 1.37 1.05
CA GLU A 173 27.73 0.73 1.32
C GLU A 173 28.74 1.77 1.86
N PRO A 174 29.58 1.41 2.83
CA PRO A 174 30.63 2.31 3.30
C PRO A 174 31.55 2.66 2.13
N VAL A 175 31.83 3.95 1.98
CA VAL A 175 32.86 4.42 1.03
C VAL A 175 34.20 3.87 1.53
N ARG A 176 34.81 2.99 0.72
CA ARG A 176 36.17 2.48 0.96
C ARG A 176 37.21 3.47 0.51
#